data_c6f5ec3e9de381dbb4861900e9b47188
#
_entry.id   c6f5ec3e9de381dbb4861900e9b47188
#
_cell.length_a   1.000
_cell.length_b   1.000
_cell.length_c   1.000
_cell.angle_alpha   90.00
_cell.angle_beta   90.00
_cell.angle_gamma   90.00
#
_symmetry.space_group_name_H-M   'P 1'
#
loop_
_entity.id
_entity.type
_entity.pdbx_description
1 polymer ?
#
loop_
_entity_poly.entity_id
_entity_poly.type
_entity_poly.pdbx_seq_one_letter_code
_entity_poly.pdbx_strand_id
1 'polypeptide(L)'
;MVKNQHYIPRFYLKNFAASDSMLSVIRIENGKPGSVFRCKPDGICSEKYLHEVKSRSEGAYFQEGAIEDMLSQVESRLAPKYEELLGCLDNGELIGTARLVELIDCLIAFIASLVVRHPKWLGPERKKASTLIPFLFEKETLTVSDLETLEVMGLKDDLPAIVEMAIMDAALFSTDERAPLMQIVDILKPMNVTFFAAPDNCEFIATSFPLHAEWMSTSDADPVAVYFPLSSQFAVAFRSCEPTGGKLVWPLIAEQVDSLNRCLVGGSDLNDLVFGTNGSYLASIISATAQHARKSID
;
A
#
# COMPACT_ATOMS: atom_id res chain seq x y z
N MET A 1 11.62 20.56 -1.99
CA MET A 1 11.05 19.44 -1.16
C MET A 1 9.54 19.44 -1.15
N VAL A 2 8.91 18.28 -1.35
CA VAL A 2 7.46 18.08 -1.20
C VAL A 2 7.15 17.89 0.28
N LYS A 3 6.37 18.80 0.88
CA LYS A 3 6.06 18.77 2.32
C LYS A 3 5.12 17.63 2.69
N ASN A 4 4.06 17.41 1.90
CA ASN A 4 3.10 16.32 2.10
C ASN A 4 3.48 15.16 1.18
N GLN A 5 3.97 14.08 1.75
CA GLN A 5 4.48 12.91 1.04
C GLN A 5 3.45 11.78 1.14
N HIS A 6 3.02 11.28 -0.03
CA HIS A 6 1.93 10.31 -0.10
C HIS A 6 2.45 8.88 0.09
N TYR A 7 1.83 8.13 1.01
CA TYR A 7 2.04 6.69 1.14
C TYR A 7 1.08 5.87 0.26
N ILE A 8 0.00 6.49 -0.25
CA ILE A 8 -0.80 5.95 -1.35
C ILE A 8 -0.72 6.93 -2.53
N PRO A 9 -0.26 6.49 -3.71
CA PRO A 9 -0.09 7.35 -4.87
C PRO A 9 -1.39 8.00 -5.34
N ARG A 10 -1.28 9.25 -5.78
CA ARG A 10 -2.44 10.00 -6.30
C ARG A 10 -3.08 9.37 -7.52
N PHE A 11 -2.30 8.70 -8.40
CA PHE A 11 -2.86 8.01 -9.55
C PHE A 11 -3.82 6.89 -9.16
N TYR A 12 -3.54 6.19 -8.04
CA TYR A 12 -4.45 5.17 -7.50
C TYR A 12 -5.69 5.81 -6.87
N LEU A 13 -5.52 6.82 -6.01
CA LEU A 13 -6.62 7.50 -5.31
C LEU A 13 -7.67 8.08 -6.27
N LYS A 14 -7.26 8.59 -7.44
CA LYS A 14 -8.14 9.14 -8.47
C LYS A 14 -9.20 8.14 -8.96
N ASN A 15 -8.91 6.84 -8.94
CA ASN A 15 -9.83 5.80 -9.41
C ASN A 15 -11.00 5.53 -8.46
N PHE A 16 -11.01 6.19 -7.30
CA PHE A 16 -12.09 6.16 -6.31
C PHE A 16 -12.77 7.53 -6.15
N ALA A 17 -12.42 8.51 -6.97
CA ALA A 17 -13.04 9.81 -6.97
C ALA A 17 -14.34 9.79 -7.78
N ALA A 18 -15.32 10.59 -7.35
CA ALA A 18 -16.55 10.81 -8.11
C ALA A 18 -16.27 11.64 -9.39
N SER A 19 -17.28 11.82 -10.23
CA SER A 19 -17.18 12.54 -11.50
C SER A 19 -16.70 14.00 -11.37
N ASP A 20 -16.83 14.60 -10.19
CA ASP A 20 -16.31 15.93 -9.85
C ASP A 20 -14.86 15.90 -9.33
N SER A 21 -14.17 14.76 -9.45
CA SER A 21 -12.81 14.51 -8.99
C SER A 21 -12.61 14.62 -7.47
N MET A 22 -13.69 14.50 -6.69
CA MET A 22 -13.65 14.51 -5.24
C MET A 22 -13.86 13.11 -4.68
N LEU A 23 -13.13 12.79 -3.62
CA LEU A 23 -13.35 11.61 -2.79
C LEU A 23 -14.34 11.92 -1.68
N SER A 24 -15.25 10.99 -1.39
CA SER A 24 -15.93 10.91 -0.11
C SER A 24 -15.07 10.11 0.86
N VAL A 25 -14.86 10.62 2.05
CA VAL A 25 -13.91 10.04 3.02
C VAL A 25 -14.52 9.96 4.41
N ILE A 26 -14.26 8.87 5.12
CA ILE A 26 -14.54 8.74 6.55
C ILE A 26 -13.23 8.39 7.24
N ARG A 27 -12.89 9.14 8.30
CA ARG A 27 -11.77 8.85 9.17
C ARG A 27 -12.21 7.88 10.26
N ILE A 28 -11.38 6.88 10.54
CA ILE A 28 -11.58 5.94 11.65
C ILE A 28 -10.56 6.27 12.73
N GLU A 29 -11.02 6.72 13.91
CA GLU A 29 -10.17 7.04 15.04
C GLU A 29 -10.56 6.16 16.24
N ASN A 30 -9.59 5.39 16.75
CA ASN A 30 -9.82 4.45 17.84
C ASN A 30 -11.00 3.49 17.58
N GLY A 31 -11.11 2.98 16.34
CA GLY A 31 -12.18 2.09 15.91
C GLY A 31 -13.56 2.76 15.76
N LYS A 32 -13.65 4.09 15.86
CA LYS A 32 -14.90 4.82 15.69
C LYS A 32 -14.89 5.63 14.40
N PRO A 33 -15.93 5.52 13.56
CA PRO A 33 -16.06 6.35 12.38
C PRO A 33 -16.39 7.79 12.72
N GLY A 34 -15.71 8.72 12.07
CA GLY A 34 -16.04 10.14 12.07
C GLY A 34 -17.18 10.46 11.08
N SER A 35 -17.41 11.75 10.85
CA SER A 35 -18.33 12.22 9.82
C SER A 35 -17.73 12.06 8.42
N VAL A 36 -18.61 11.92 7.42
CA VAL A 36 -18.22 11.98 6.00
C VAL A 36 -17.73 13.39 5.68
N PHE A 37 -16.58 13.48 5.01
CA PHE A 37 -16.11 14.72 4.41
C PHE A 37 -15.66 14.49 2.96
N ARG A 38 -15.51 15.56 2.20
CA ARG A 38 -15.07 15.49 0.81
C ARG A 38 -13.74 16.21 0.63
N CYS A 39 -12.86 15.61 -0.14
CA CYS A 39 -11.57 16.20 -0.47
C CYS A 39 -11.06 15.72 -1.84
N LYS A 40 -10.06 16.41 -2.37
CA LYS A 40 -9.31 15.93 -3.54
C LYS A 40 -8.37 14.79 -3.14
N PRO A 41 -7.97 13.92 -4.07
CA PRO A 41 -6.96 12.87 -3.84
C PRO A 41 -5.67 13.36 -3.17
N ASP A 42 -5.27 14.61 -3.44
CA ASP A 42 -4.08 15.22 -2.84
C ASP A 42 -4.21 15.48 -1.33
N GLY A 43 -5.42 15.44 -0.79
CA GLY A 43 -5.74 15.81 0.60
C GLY A 43 -5.70 14.64 1.59
N ILE A 44 -5.48 13.40 1.12
CA ILE A 44 -5.49 12.20 2.00
C ILE A 44 -4.29 11.30 1.74
N CYS A 45 -4.08 10.35 2.64
CA CYS A 45 -3.04 9.32 2.55
C CYS A 45 -1.64 9.92 2.34
N SER A 46 -1.38 11.04 3.01
CA SER A 46 -0.07 11.72 3.02
C SER A 46 0.27 12.19 4.43
N GLU A 47 1.55 12.20 4.74
CA GLU A 47 2.08 12.76 5.98
C GLU A 47 3.18 13.79 5.67
N LYS A 48 3.37 14.72 6.61
CA LYS A 48 4.44 15.71 6.46
C LYS A 48 5.77 15.05 6.70
N TYR A 49 6.67 15.17 5.70
CA TYR A 49 8.04 14.69 5.80
C TYR A 49 8.14 13.19 6.12
N LEU A 50 7.20 12.38 5.63
CA LEU A 50 7.12 10.94 5.89
C LEU A 50 8.41 10.20 5.54
N HIS A 51 9.01 10.54 4.40
CA HIS A 51 10.20 9.88 3.87
C HIS A 51 11.51 10.65 4.17
N GLU A 52 11.42 11.73 4.97
CA GLU A 52 12.60 12.51 5.31
C GLU A 52 13.28 11.96 6.58
N VAL A 53 14.60 11.96 6.57
CA VAL A 53 15.43 11.60 7.72
C VAL A 53 16.13 12.85 8.24
N LYS A 54 16.03 13.10 9.55
CA LYS A 54 16.62 14.29 10.16
C LYS A 54 18.14 14.17 10.22
N SER A 55 18.85 15.18 9.67
CA SER A 55 20.27 15.39 9.90
C SER A 55 20.50 15.94 11.32
N ARG A 56 21.62 15.57 11.94
CA ARG A 56 22.05 16.12 13.22
C ARG A 56 23.04 17.26 13.05
N SER A 57 23.75 17.29 11.93
CA SER A 57 24.84 18.27 11.69
C SER A 57 24.32 19.66 11.33
N GLU A 58 23.18 19.77 10.61
CA GLU A 58 22.72 21.04 10.04
C GLU A 58 21.28 21.43 10.42
N GLY A 59 20.59 20.66 11.26
CA GLY A 59 19.17 20.90 11.60
C GLY A 59 18.21 20.73 10.40
N ALA A 60 18.72 20.31 9.26
CA ALA A 60 18.02 20.01 8.02
C ALA A 60 17.75 18.51 7.91
N TYR A 61 17.28 18.07 6.74
CA TYR A 61 17.09 16.66 6.44
C TYR A 61 18.33 16.10 5.72
N PHE A 62 18.69 14.86 6.03
CA PHE A 62 19.78 14.16 5.35
C PHE A 62 19.30 13.71 3.97
N GLN A 63 20.03 14.09 2.91
CA GLN A 63 19.66 13.84 1.51
C GLN A 63 18.20 14.19 1.20
N GLU A 64 17.82 15.41 1.53
CA GLU A 64 16.47 15.95 1.39
C GLU A 64 15.79 15.59 0.06
N GLY A 65 14.63 14.95 0.12
CA GLY A 65 13.83 14.58 -1.05
C GLY A 65 14.27 13.32 -1.79
N ALA A 66 15.39 12.69 -1.45
CA ALA A 66 15.94 11.56 -2.22
C ALA A 66 14.97 10.39 -2.34
N ILE A 67 14.34 9.96 -1.25
CA ILE A 67 13.35 8.87 -1.26
C ILE A 67 12.11 9.25 -2.08
N GLU A 68 11.62 10.48 -1.94
CA GLU A 68 10.43 10.95 -2.68
C GLU A 68 10.70 11.01 -4.19
N ASP A 69 11.89 11.43 -4.60
CA ASP A 69 12.30 11.43 -6.01
C ASP A 69 12.37 10.00 -6.59
N MET A 70 12.89 9.04 -5.83
CA MET A 70 12.91 7.63 -6.22
C MET A 70 11.49 7.06 -6.32
N LEU A 71 10.62 7.31 -5.34
CA LEU A 71 9.22 6.89 -5.39
C LEU A 71 8.50 7.50 -6.60
N SER A 72 8.73 8.77 -6.89
CA SER A 72 8.16 9.45 -8.06
C SER A 72 8.58 8.80 -9.38
N GLN A 73 9.85 8.37 -9.50
CA GLN A 73 10.33 7.64 -10.67
C GLN A 73 9.66 6.26 -10.81
N VAL A 74 9.48 5.53 -9.70
CA VAL A 74 8.74 4.26 -9.69
C VAL A 74 7.29 4.48 -10.12
N GLU A 75 6.62 5.45 -9.53
CA GLU A 75 5.22 5.79 -9.85
C GLU A 75 5.03 6.20 -11.31
N SER A 76 5.96 6.96 -11.88
CA SER A 76 5.91 7.37 -13.30
C SER A 76 5.96 6.19 -14.28
N ARG A 77 6.54 5.06 -13.87
CA ARG A 77 6.60 3.82 -14.67
C ARG A 77 5.37 2.93 -14.42
N LEU A 78 4.83 2.93 -13.20
CA LEU A 78 3.71 2.08 -12.82
C LEU A 78 2.36 2.66 -13.25
N ALA A 79 2.16 3.98 -13.14
CA ALA A 79 0.88 4.62 -13.43
C ALA A 79 0.33 4.34 -14.83
N PRO A 80 1.13 4.45 -15.93
CA PRO A 80 0.61 4.13 -17.27
C PRO A 80 0.18 2.67 -17.42
N LYS A 81 0.90 1.73 -16.80
CA LYS A 81 0.57 0.30 -16.85
C LYS A 81 -0.68 -0.03 -16.03
N TYR A 82 -0.85 0.67 -14.91
CA TYR A 82 -2.06 0.57 -14.10
C TYR A 82 -3.29 1.08 -14.86
N GLU A 83 -3.18 2.24 -15.52
CA GLU A 83 -4.24 2.80 -16.36
C GLU A 83 -4.56 1.88 -17.56
N GLU A 84 -3.55 1.30 -18.20
CA GLU A 84 -3.73 0.31 -19.27
C GLU A 84 -4.49 -0.92 -18.77
N LEU A 85 -4.13 -1.46 -17.60
CA LEU A 85 -4.85 -2.58 -17.01
C LEU A 85 -6.33 -2.24 -16.78
N LEU A 86 -6.63 -1.09 -16.18
CA LEU A 86 -8.01 -0.66 -15.96
C LEU A 86 -8.77 -0.48 -17.28
N GLY A 87 -8.14 0.12 -18.31
CA GLY A 87 -8.74 0.28 -19.64
C GLY A 87 -9.08 -1.06 -20.30
N CYS A 88 -8.22 -2.06 -20.13
CA CYS A 88 -8.47 -3.40 -20.64
C CYS A 88 -9.62 -4.12 -19.92
N LEU A 89 -9.72 -3.92 -18.59
CA LEU A 89 -10.83 -4.48 -17.80
C LEU A 89 -12.17 -3.82 -18.17
N ASP A 90 -12.17 -2.51 -18.42
CA ASP A 90 -13.37 -1.74 -18.78
C ASP A 90 -13.88 -2.10 -20.19
N ASN A 91 -12.98 -2.22 -21.15
CA ASN A 91 -13.35 -2.55 -22.54
C ASN A 91 -13.63 -4.06 -22.74
N GLY A 92 -13.31 -4.91 -21.77
CA GLY A 92 -13.41 -6.38 -21.93
C GLY A 92 -12.44 -6.90 -23.00
N GLU A 93 -11.35 -6.18 -23.30
CA GLU A 93 -10.39 -6.56 -24.31
C GLU A 93 -9.55 -7.76 -23.88
N LEU A 94 -9.45 -8.75 -24.77
CA LEU A 94 -8.53 -9.86 -24.62
C LEU A 94 -7.10 -9.37 -24.89
N ILE A 95 -6.40 -9.01 -23.83
CA ILE A 95 -4.97 -8.73 -23.91
C ILE A 95 -4.24 -10.05 -24.21
N GLY A 96 -3.23 -10.01 -25.08
CA GLY A 96 -2.36 -11.16 -25.27
C GLY A 96 -1.72 -11.60 -23.94
N THR A 97 -1.64 -12.92 -23.74
CA THR A 97 -1.21 -13.52 -22.45
C THR A 97 0.08 -12.91 -21.90
N ALA A 98 1.09 -12.66 -22.75
CA ALA A 98 2.36 -12.08 -22.35
C ALA A 98 2.20 -10.65 -21.78
N ARG A 99 1.34 -9.82 -22.40
CA ARG A 99 1.09 -8.45 -21.93
C ARG A 99 0.31 -8.45 -20.64
N LEU A 100 -0.67 -9.33 -20.50
CA LEU A 100 -1.42 -9.48 -19.25
C LEU A 100 -0.49 -9.88 -18.09
N VAL A 101 0.42 -10.81 -18.28
CA VAL A 101 1.42 -11.20 -17.27
C VAL A 101 2.27 -10.00 -16.87
N GLU A 102 2.75 -9.21 -17.84
CA GLU A 102 3.52 -8.00 -17.54
C GLU A 102 2.72 -6.98 -16.69
N LEU A 103 1.44 -6.78 -17.00
CA LEU A 103 0.57 -5.85 -16.24
C LEU A 103 0.30 -6.38 -14.82
N ILE A 104 0.13 -7.70 -14.67
CA ILE A 104 -0.02 -8.34 -13.36
C ILE A 104 1.26 -8.24 -12.54
N ASP A 105 2.44 -8.47 -13.12
CA ASP A 105 3.72 -8.30 -12.43
C ASP A 105 3.89 -6.85 -11.94
N CYS A 106 3.51 -5.87 -12.76
CA CYS A 106 3.52 -4.46 -12.35
C CYS A 106 2.51 -4.17 -11.22
N LEU A 107 1.32 -4.77 -11.26
CA LEU A 107 0.33 -4.65 -10.21
C LEU A 107 0.83 -5.25 -8.89
N ILE A 108 1.47 -6.42 -8.93
CA ILE A 108 2.07 -7.06 -7.74
C ILE A 108 3.15 -6.15 -7.14
N ALA A 109 4.05 -5.60 -7.97
CA ALA A 109 5.07 -4.66 -7.51
C ALA A 109 4.45 -3.40 -6.90
N PHE A 110 3.36 -2.89 -7.47
CA PHE A 110 2.61 -1.76 -6.94
C PHE A 110 2.00 -2.07 -5.57
N ILE A 111 1.31 -3.21 -5.43
CA ILE A 111 0.72 -3.65 -4.16
C ILE A 111 1.81 -3.80 -3.08
N ALA A 112 2.93 -4.46 -3.41
CA ALA A 112 4.05 -4.61 -2.49
C ALA A 112 4.60 -3.25 -2.03
N SER A 113 4.76 -2.30 -2.96
CA SER A 113 5.18 -0.92 -2.65
C SER A 113 4.23 -0.22 -1.69
N LEU A 114 2.89 -0.38 -1.84
CA LEU A 114 1.90 0.22 -0.93
C LEU A 114 2.03 -0.30 0.50
N VAL A 115 2.32 -1.58 0.67
CA VAL A 115 2.49 -2.20 1.99
C VAL A 115 3.72 -1.64 2.69
N VAL A 116 4.89 -1.67 2.04
CA VAL A 116 6.16 -1.30 2.67
C VAL A 116 6.29 0.20 2.94
N ARG A 117 5.60 1.05 2.19
CA ARG A 117 5.60 2.51 2.38
C ARG A 117 4.55 3.03 3.36
N HIS A 118 3.65 2.16 3.86
CA HIS A 118 2.62 2.56 4.82
C HIS A 118 3.26 3.03 6.14
N PRO A 119 2.86 4.18 6.72
CA PRO A 119 3.53 4.78 7.90
C PRO A 119 3.58 3.86 9.11
N LYS A 120 2.51 3.10 9.36
CA LYS A 120 2.44 2.15 10.49
C LYS A 120 3.35 0.94 10.30
N TRP A 121 3.75 0.64 9.07
CA TRP A 121 4.73 -0.40 8.77
C TRP A 121 6.15 0.19 8.74
N LEU A 122 6.38 1.25 7.99
CA LEU A 122 7.69 1.87 7.81
C LEU A 122 8.24 2.50 9.11
N GLY A 123 7.37 3.09 9.94
CA GLY A 123 7.75 3.78 11.17
C GLY A 123 8.50 2.88 12.18
N PRO A 124 8.02 1.67 12.50
CA PRO A 124 8.76 0.70 13.31
C PRO A 124 10.10 0.30 12.71
N GLU A 125 10.19 0.09 11.38
CA GLU A 125 11.44 -0.25 10.70
C GLU A 125 12.49 0.87 10.87
N ARG A 126 12.10 2.12 10.65
CA ARG A 126 12.98 3.29 10.84
C ARG A 126 13.55 3.38 12.26
N LYS A 127 12.73 3.06 13.27
CA LYS A 127 13.17 3.09 14.68
C LYS A 127 14.27 2.08 15.00
N LYS A 128 14.44 1.03 14.19
CA LYS A 128 15.51 0.05 14.37
C LYS A 128 16.90 0.64 14.09
N ALA A 129 17.02 1.75 13.38
CA ALA A 129 18.30 2.34 13.01
C ALA A 129 19.23 2.53 14.20
N SER A 130 18.72 3.12 15.30
CA SER A 130 19.52 3.36 16.51
C SER A 130 19.99 2.08 17.21
N THR A 131 19.23 0.99 17.09
CA THR A 131 19.57 -0.31 17.69
C THR A 131 20.52 -1.14 16.82
N LEU A 132 20.56 -0.87 15.51
CA LEU A 132 21.43 -1.57 14.58
C LEU A 132 22.88 -1.09 14.62
N ILE A 133 23.14 0.19 14.94
CA ILE A 133 24.49 0.76 14.95
C ILE A 133 25.46 -0.06 15.82
N PRO A 134 25.18 -0.40 17.09
CA PRO A 134 26.07 -1.25 17.90
C PRO A 134 26.32 -2.61 17.26
N PHE A 135 25.30 -3.21 16.63
CA PHE A 135 25.38 -4.50 15.97
C PHE A 135 26.26 -4.45 14.71
N LEU A 136 26.25 -3.33 13.97
CA LEU A 136 27.12 -3.14 12.81
C LEU A 136 28.61 -3.14 13.23
N PHE A 137 28.95 -2.56 14.38
CA PHE A 137 30.29 -2.65 14.94
C PHE A 137 30.65 -4.06 15.40
N GLU A 138 29.75 -4.75 16.12
CA GLU A 138 29.97 -6.12 16.57
C GLU A 138 30.24 -7.09 15.42
N LYS A 139 29.58 -6.89 14.27
CA LYS A 139 29.76 -7.70 13.06
C LYS A 139 30.87 -7.23 12.14
N GLU A 140 31.69 -6.26 12.58
CA GLU A 140 32.76 -5.65 11.78
C GLU A 140 32.27 -5.07 10.43
N THR A 141 30.95 -4.87 10.28
CA THR A 141 30.35 -4.23 9.10
C THR A 141 30.63 -2.73 9.08
N LEU A 142 30.86 -2.14 10.25
CA LEU A 142 31.30 -0.75 10.45
C LEU A 142 32.57 -0.79 11.30
N THR A 143 33.66 -0.21 10.80
CA THR A 143 34.97 -0.23 11.46
C THR A 143 35.34 1.14 12.03
N VAL A 144 36.39 1.19 12.84
CA VAL A 144 36.96 2.48 13.32
C VAL A 144 37.40 3.34 12.14
N SER A 145 38.00 2.74 11.11
CA SER A 145 38.41 3.45 9.90
C SER A 145 37.28 4.09 9.14
N ASP A 146 36.09 3.43 9.13
CA ASP A 146 34.87 4.00 8.53
C ASP A 146 34.42 5.23 9.31
N LEU A 147 34.49 5.21 10.65
CA LEU A 147 34.17 6.38 11.48
C LEU A 147 35.15 7.54 11.26
N GLU A 148 36.42 7.25 11.12
CA GLU A 148 37.44 8.26 10.80
C GLU A 148 37.14 8.88 9.41
N THR A 149 36.77 8.06 8.45
CA THR A 149 36.33 8.51 7.11
C THR A 149 35.12 9.42 7.19
N LEU A 150 34.07 8.99 7.95
CA LEU A 150 32.88 9.81 8.15
C LEU A 150 33.19 11.12 8.86
N GLU A 151 34.17 11.14 9.80
CA GLU A 151 34.60 12.34 10.48
C GLU A 151 35.29 13.32 9.53
N VAL A 152 36.16 12.83 8.67
CA VAL A 152 36.83 13.64 7.61
C VAL A 152 35.81 14.23 6.64
N MET A 153 34.72 13.46 6.34
CA MET A 153 33.64 13.92 5.48
C MET A 153 32.63 14.84 6.20
N GLY A 154 32.73 15.04 7.51
CA GLY A 154 31.78 15.81 8.31
C GLY A 154 30.46 15.11 8.55
N LEU A 155 30.37 13.77 8.34
CA LEU A 155 29.16 12.97 8.40
C LEU A 155 29.05 12.08 9.64
N LYS A 156 30.03 12.13 10.56
CA LYS A 156 30.07 11.25 11.74
C LYS A 156 28.82 11.41 12.63
N ASP A 157 28.37 12.64 12.83
CA ASP A 157 27.19 12.94 13.64
C ASP A 157 25.88 12.49 12.95
N ASP A 158 25.92 12.32 11.61
CA ASP A 158 24.81 11.85 10.81
C ASP A 158 24.78 10.32 10.60
N LEU A 159 25.67 9.55 11.24
CA LEU A 159 25.67 8.09 11.16
C LEU A 159 24.28 7.47 11.44
N PRO A 160 23.50 7.92 12.43
CA PRO A 160 22.12 7.42 12.62
C PRO A 160 21.22 7.73 11.44
N ALA A 161 21.35 8.88 10.80
CA ALA A 161 20.59 9.26 9.62
C ALA A 161 20.97 8.41 8.41
N ILE A 162 22.24 8.13 8.22
CA ILE A 162 22.77 7.25 7.16
C ILE A 162 22.18 5.84 7.31
N VAL A 163 22.20 5.28 8.53
CA VAL A 163 21.64 3.94 8.80
C VAL A 163 20.12 3.94 8.60
N GLU A 164 19.41 4.97 9.05
CA GLU A 164 17.97 5.10 8.84
C GLU A 164 17.60 5.20 7.35
N MET A 165 18.37 5.98 6.58
CA MET A 165 18.20 6.09 5.13
C MET A 165 18.45 4.75 4.43
N ALA A 166 19.50 4.02 4.82
CA ALA A 166 19.79 2.69 4.27
C ALA A 166 18.68 1.67 4.58
N ILE A 167 18.06 1.73 5.77
CA ILE A 167 16.91 0.90 6.11
C ILE A 167 15.71 1.23 5.22
N MET A 168 15.43 2.52 5.01
CA MET A 168 14.33 2.95 4.15
C MET A 168 14.57 2.54 2.70
N ASP A 169 15.78 2.75 2.19
CA ASP A 169 16.16 2.32 0.84
C ASP A 169 15.99 0.81 0.66
N ALA A 170 16.51 0.02 1.59
CA ALA A 170 16.38 -1.42 1.58
C ALA A 170 14.91 -1.87 1.66
N ALA A 171 14.09 -1.23 2.48
CA ALA A 171 12.68 -1.58 2.65
C ALA A 171 11.84 -1.25 1.40
N LEU A 172 12.09 -0.10 0.78
CA LEU A 172 11.25 0.47 -0.28
C LEU A 172 11.68 0.05 -1.70
N PHE A 173 12.98 -0.21 -1.92
CA PHE A 173 13.53 -0.35 -3.27
C PHE A 173 14.41 -1.57 -3.49
N SER A 174 14.85 -2.26 -2.43
CA SER A 174 15.73 -3.42 -2.59
C SER A 174 15.02 -4.56 -3.31
N THR A 175 15.73 -5.16 -4.25
CA THR A 175 15.33 -6.38 -4.97
C THR A 175 15.99 -7.65 -4.40
N ASP A 176 16.66 -7.55 -3.25
CA ASP A 176 17.17 -8.71 -2.52
C ASP A 176 15.99 -9.59 -2.07
N GLU A 177 16.14 -10.91 -2.19
CA GLU A 177 15.10 -11.88 -1.80
C GLU A 177 14.62 -11.72 -0.34
N ARG A 178 15.47 -11.16 0.53
CA ARG A 178 15.15 -10.92 1.95
C ARG A 178 14.51 -9.56 2.18
N ALA A 179 14.47 -8.69 1.17
CA ALA A 179 13.86 -7.38 1.30
C ALA A 179 12.34 -7.52 1.52
N PRO A 180 11.74 -6.70 2.41
CA PRO A 180 10.31 -6.76 2.71
C PRO A 180 9.43 -6.65 1.46
N LEU A 181 9.82 -5.80 0.51
CA LEU A 181 9.11 -5.65 -0.76
C LEU A 181 9.08 -6.97 -1.54
N MET A 182 10.24 -7.66 -1.63
CA MET A 182 10.34 -8.93 -2.37
C MET A 182 9.60 -10.06 -1.69
N GLN A 183 9.55 -10.11 -0.36
CA GLN A 183 8.75 -11.11 0.35
C GLN A 183 7.27 -11.02 0.01
N ILE A 184 6.73 -9.81 -0.18
CA ILE A 184 5.33 -9.63 -0.61
C ILE A 184 5.15 -10.06 -2.07
N VAL A 185 6.10 -9.73 -2.95
CA VAL A 185 6.10 -10.16 -4.35
C VAL A 185 6.11 -11.70 -4.44
N ASP A 186 6.96 -12.37 -3.65
CA ASP A 186 7.08 -13.83 -3.64
C ASP A 186 5.82 -14.54 -3.13
N ILE A 187 5.07 -13.91 -2.23
CA ILE A 187 3.76 -14.41 -1.78
C ILE A 187 2.72 -14.29 -2.90
N LEU A 188 2.65 -13.15 -3.59
CA LEU A 188 1.59 -12.88 -4.56
C LEU A 188 1.85 -13.51 -5.93
N LYS A 189 3.10 -13.59 -6.38
CA LYS A 189 3.48 -14.01 -7.72
C LYS A 189 3.04 -15.43 -8.09
N PRO A 190 3.11 -16.45 -7.21
CA PRO A 190 2.64 -17.80 -7.51
C PRO A 190 1.11 -17.95 -7.45
N MET A 191 0.37 -16.93 -7.00
CA MET A 191 -1.07 -17.02 -6.83
C MET A 191 -1.82 -16.83 -8.16
N ASN A 192 -2.97 -17.47 -8.28
CA ASN A 192 -3.90 -17.27 -9.38
C ASN A 192 -4.64 -15.94 -9.26
N VAL A 193 -4.72 -15.21 -10.37
CA VAL A 193 -5.30 -13.88 -10.43
C VAL A 193 -6.73 -13.93 -10.97
N THR A 194 -7.66 -13.28 -10.29
CA THR A 194 -9.04 -13.10 -10.71
C THR A 194 -9.44 -11.64 -10.55
N PHE A 195 -9.96 -11.02 -11.60
CA PHE A 195 -10.50 -9.68 -11.53
C PHE A 195 -12.02 -9.73 -11.30
N PHE A 196 -12.54 -8.77 -10.56
CA PHE A 196 -13.95 -8.60 -10.27
C PHE A 196 -14.46 -7.29 -10.81
N ALA A 197 -15.69 -7.28 -11.33
CA ALA A 197 -16.39 -6.06 -11.72
C ALA A 197 -17.60 -5.84 -10.80
N ALA A 198 -17.76 -4.62 -10.30
CA ALA A 198 -18.93 -4.20 -9.55
C ALA A 198 -20.12 -3.96 -10.49
N PRO A 199 -21.39 -4.20 -10.07
CA PRO A 199 -22.56 -3.78 -10.82
C PRO A 199 -22.73 -2.25 -10.77
N ASP A 200 -23.46 -1.68 -11.73
CA ASP A 200 -23.64 -0.23 -11.88
C ASP A 200 -24.16 0.51 -10.63
N ASN A 201 -24.89 -0.19 -9.75
CA ASN A 201 -25.47 0.38 -8.54
C ASN A 201 -24.63 0.20 -7.29
N CYS A 202 -23.41 -0.29 -7.42
CA CYS A 202 -22.50 -0.58 -6.31
C CYS A 202 -21.07 -0.17 -6.66
N GLU A 203 -20.22 0.01 -5.67
CA GLU A 203 -18.82 0.37 -5.88
C GLU A 203 -17.88 -0.41 -4.95
N PHE A 204 -16.67 -0.70 -5.42
CA PHE A 204 -15.58 -1.02 -4.52
C PHE A 204 -15.09 0.26 -3.85
N ILE A 205 -14.78 0.15 -2.56
CA ILE A 205 -14.17 1.22 -1.78
C ILE A 205 -12.70 0.92 -1.55
N ALA A 206 -11.95 1.94 -1.14
CA ALA A 206 -10.58 1.72 -0.71
C ALA A 206 -10.34 2.30 0.70
N THR A 207 -9.21 1.94 1.28
CA THR A 207 -8.81 2.34 2.63
C THR A 207 -7.38 2.86 2.62
N SER A 208 -6.93 3.44 3.71
CA SER A 208 -5.53 3.85 3.88
C SER A 208 -4.54 2.68 3.83
N PHE A 209 -5.01 1.45 3.99
CA PHE A 209 -4.28 0.21 3.71
C PHE A 209 -5.18 -0.69 2.87
N PRO A 210 -5.21 -0.53 1.53
CA PRO A 210 -6.21 -1.12 0.65
C PRO A 210 -5.95 -2.61 0.35
N LEU A 211 -5.61 -3.39 1.37
CA LEU A 211 -5.31 -4.81 1.24
C LEU A 211 -6.05 -5.62 2.31
N HIS A 212 -6.66 -6.72 1.90
CA HIS A 212 -7.20 -7.71 2.82
C HIS A 212 -6.63 -9.08 2.48
N ALA A 213 -6.09 -9.78 3.48
CA ALA A 213 -5.54 -11.11 3.35
C ALA A 213 -6.37 -12.11 4.18
N GLU A 214 -6.77 -13.22 3.55
CA GLU A 214 -7.48 -14.33 4.17
C GLU A 214 -6.49 -15.47 4.47
N TRP A 215 -6.63 -16.07 5.64
CA TRP A 215 -5.78 -17.16 6.14
C TRP A 215 -6.65 -18.37 6.47
N MET A 216 -6.21 -19.59 6.13
CA MET A 216 -6.93 -20.81 6.55
C MET A 216 -6.78 -21.05 8.04
N SER A 217 -5.62 -20.72 8.60
CA SER A 217 -5.28 -20.87 10.01
C SER A 217 -4.36 -19.74 10.45
N THR A 218 -4.43 -19.34 11.71
CA THR A 218 -3.52 -18.35 12.29
C THR A 218 -2.05 -18.80 12.35
N SER A 219 -1.80 -20.08 12.10
CA SER A 219 -0.44 -20.68 12.03
C SER A 219 0.13 -20.74 10.63
N ASP A 220 -0.65 -20.38 9.58
CA ASP A 220 -0.18 -20.43 8.20
C ASP A 220 0.81 -19.29 7.95
N ALA A 221 1.88 -19.59 7.21
CA ALA A 221 2.87 -18.60 6.83
C ALA A 221 2.34 -17.67 5.73
N ASP A 222 1.53 -18.21 4.79
CA ASP A 222 1.05 -17.50 3.61
C ASP A 222 -0.49 -17.44 3.58
N PRO A 223 -1.06 -16.34 3.07
CA PRO A 223 -2.51 -16.20 2.92
C PRO A 223 -3.04 -17.12 1.81
N VAL A 224 -4.28 -17.58 1.95
CA VAL A 224 -4.97 -18.33 0.91
C VAL A 224 -5.60 -17.44 -0.15
N ALA A 225 -5.90 -16.20 0.19
CA ALA A 225 -6.36 -15.18 -0.72
C ALA A 225 -5.91 -13.78 -0.27
N VAL A 226 -5.61 -12.94 -1.25
CA VAL A 226 -5.34 -11.51 -1.03
C VAL A 226 -6.25 -10.72 -1.96
N TYR A 227 -7.02 -9.81 -1.39
CA TYR A 227 -7.95 -8.95 -2.09
C TYR A 227 -7.44 -7.51 -2.12
N PHE A 228 -7.57 -6.87 -3.30
CA PHE A 228 -7.15 -5.48 -3.52
C PHE A 228 -8.13 -4.77 -4.47
N PRO A 229 -8.77 -3.64 -4.06
CA PRO A 229 -9.59 -2.84 -4.95
C PRO A 229 -8.71 -2.05 -5.92
N LEU A 230 -9.04 -2.07 -7.22
CA LEU A 230 -8.31 -1.36 -8.26
C LEU A 230 -8.91 0.02 -8.55
N SER A 231 -10.23 0.09 -8.52
CA SER A 231 -11.01 1.31 -8.76
C SER A 231 -12.38 1.15 -8.10
N SER A 232 -13.23 2.16 -8.21
CA SER A 232 -14.63 2.03 -7.79
C SER A 232 -15.39 0.93 -8.55
N GLN A 233 -14.93 0.50 -9.73
CA GLN A 233 -15.58 -0.50 -10.57
C GLN A 233 -14.89 -1.87 -10.57
N PHE A 234 -13.58 -1.92 -10.32
CA PHE A 234 -12.80 -3.14 -10.43
C PHE A 234 -12.02 -3.47 -9.16
N ALA A 235 -11.87 -4.76 -8.90
CA ALA A 235 -10.99 -5.30 -7.87
C ALA A 235 -10.27 -6.54 -8.38
N VAL A 236 -9.22 -6.95 -7.66
CA VAL A 236 -8.45 -8.17 -7.94
C VAL A 236 -8.38 -9.03 -6.68
N ALA A 237 -8.41 -10.36 -6.87
CA ALA A 237 -8.02 -11.31 -5.87
C ALA A 237 -6.88 -12.19 -6.39
N PHE A 238 -5.88 -12.38 -5.55
CA PHE A 238 -4.83 -13.38 -5.68
C PHE A 238 -5.21 -14.57 -4.81
N ARG A 239 -5.23 -15.78 -5.36
CA ARG A 239 -5.69 -17.00 -4.65
C ARG A 239 -4.72 -18.14 -4.83
N SER A 240 -4.51 -18.93 -3.77
CA SER A 240 -3.70 -20.14 -3.84
C SER A 240 -4.38 -21.30 -4.59
N CYS A 241 -5.73 -21.25 -4.76
CA CYS A 241 -6.49 -22.25 -5.52
C CYS A 241 -6.80 -21.75 -6.94
N GLU A 242 -6.89 -22.68 -7.90
CA GLU A 242 -7.28 -22.34 -9.27
C GLU A 242 -8.68 -21.75 -9.35
N PRO A 243 -8.90 -20.71 -10.17
CA PRO A 243 -10.24 -20.18 -10.40
C PRO A 243 -11.08 -21.21 -11.16
N THR A 244 -12.28 -21.47 -10.69
CA THR A 244 -13.25 -22.31 -11.38
C THR A 244 -13.85 -21.55 -12.54
N GLY A 245 -13.33 -21.75 -13.76
CA GLY A 245 -13.88 -21.17 -15.00
C GLY A 245 -12.94 -20.20 -15.69
N GLY A 246 -12.96 -20.20 -17.03
CA GLY A 246 -12.00 -19.50 -17.90
C GLY A 246 -12.24 -17.99 -18.11
N LYS A 247 -12.93 -17.28 -17.20
CA LYS A 247 -13.16 -15.84 -17.33
C LYS A 247 -12.08 -15.06 -16.57
N LEU A 248 -11.48 -14.06 -17.21
CA LEU A 248 -10.55 -13.14 -16.58
C LEU A 248 -11.25 -12.18 -15.61
N VAL A 249 -12.45 -11.70 -15.96
CA VAL A 249 -13.25 -10.75 -15.15
C VAL A 249 -14.57 -11.41 -14.77
N TRP A 250 -14.87 -11.42 -13.48
CA TRP A 250 -16.10 -11.96 -12.92
C TRP A 250 -17.01 -10.83 -12.46
N PRO A 251 -18.19 -10.67 -13.08
CA PRO A 251 -19.18 -9.73 -12.57
C PRO A 251 -19.70 -10.24 -11.21
N LEU A 252 -19.71 -9.36 -10.22
CA LEU A 252 -20.26 -9.62 -8.90
C LEU A 252 -21.68 -9.07 -8.79
N ILE A 253 -22.43 -9.58 -7.80
CA ILE A 253 -23.67 -8.94 -7.34
C ILE A 253 -23.35 -7.99 -6.16
N ALA A 254 -24.27 -7.07 -5.87
CA ALA A 254 -24.04 -6.02 -4.86
C ALA A 254 -23.67 -6.59 -3.49
N GLU A 255 -24.31 -7.68 -3.05
CA GLU A 255 -24.03 -8.33 -1.76
C GLU A 255 -22.60 -8.88 -1.66
N GLN A 256 -22.03 -9.33 -2.78
CA GLN A 256 -20.65 -9.81 -2.82
C GLN A 256 -19.66 -8.63 -2.74
N VAL A 257 -19.95 -7.53 -3.45
CA VAL A 257 -19.16 -6.30 -3.35
C VAL A 257 -19.18 -5.75 -1.93
N ASP A 258 -20.37 -5.67 -1.31
CA ASP A 258 -20.54 -5.25 0.08
C ASP A 258 -19.77 -6.14 1.05
N SER A 259 -19.75 -7.46 0.82
CA SER A 259 -18.97 -8.39 1.63
C SER A 259 -17.47 -8.12 1.54
N LEU A 260 -16.93 -7.96 0.34
CA LEU A 260 -15.51 -7.65 0.12
C LEU A 260 -15.14 -6.30 0.73
N ASN A 261 -15.99 -5.28 0.58
CA ASN A 261 -15.80 -3.97 1.18
C ASN A 261 -15.77 -4.04 2.73
N ARG A 262 -16.65 -4.84 3.33
CA ARG A 262 -16.64 -5.07 4.80
C ARG A 262 -15.36 -5.79 5.25
N CYS A 263 -14.92 -6.81 4.51
CA CYS A 263 -13.65 -7.49 4.79
C CYS A 263 -12.48 -6.51 4.74
N LEU A 264 -12.44 -5.63 3.74
CA LEU A 264 -11.39 -4.63 3.61
C LEU A 264 -11.39 -3.64 4.79
N VAL A 265 -12.56 -3.12 5.18
CA VAL A 265 -12.68 -2.16 6.31
C VAL A 265 -12.31 -2.82 7.64
N GLY A 266 -12.75 -4.06 7.88
CA GLY A 266 -12.53 -4.80 9.13
C GLY A 266 -11.21 -5.57 9.18
N GLY A 267 -10.53 -5.71 8.05
CA GLY A 267 -9.43 -6.66 7.90
C GLY A 267 -8.07 -6.19 8.42
N SER A 268 -7.92 -4.92 8.81
CA SER A 268 -6.63 -4.42 9.25
C SER A 268 -6.76 -3.22 10.21
N ASP A 269 -6.01 -3.28 11.33
CA ASP A 269 -5.83 -2.15 12.25
C ASP A 269 -5.02 -0.99 11.63
N LEU A 270 -4.49 -1.19 10.43
CA LEU A 270 -3.77 -0.15 9.68
C LEU A 270 -4.72 0.85 9.02
N ASN A 271 -6.02 0.54 8.93
CA ASN A 271 -7.02 1.38 8.28
C ASN A 271 -7.42 2.57 9.16
N ASP A 272 -6.99 3.77 8.79
CA ASP A 272 -7.39 5.03 9.42
C ASP A 272 -8.37 5.83 8.56
N LEU A 273 -8.45 5.54 7.27
CA LEU A 273 -9.32 6.20 6.30
C LEU A 273 -10.04 5.16 5.46
N VAL A 274 -11.32 5.42 5.17
CA VAL A 274 -12.11 4.70 4.17
C VAL A 274 -12.60 5.72 3.15
N PHE A 275 -12.47 5.44 1.87
CA PHE A 275 -12.82 6.38 0.82
C PHE A 275 -13.40 5.71 -0.44
N GLY A 276 -14.21 6.46 -1.16
CA GLY A 276 -14.89 6.05 -2.38
C GLY A 276 -15.66 7.21 -3.00
N THR A 277 -16.55 6.92 -3.95
CA THR A 277 -17.30 7.97 -4.65
C THR A 277 -18.49 8.47 -3.81
N ASN A 278 -19.12 7.60 -3.01
CA ASN A 278 -20.39 7.86 -2.32
C ASN A 278 -20.27 7.77 -0.80
N GLY A 279 -20.38 8.92 -0.12
CA GLY A 279 -20.25 9.01 1.34
C GLY A 279 -21.34 8.27 2.13
N SER A 280 -22.59 8.22 1.62
CA SER A 280 -23.67 7.48 2.27
C SER A 280 -23.43 5.97 2.19
N TYR A 281 -22.91 5.49 1.08
CA TYR A 281 -22.52 4.12 0.89
C TYR A 281 -21.39 3.73 1.85
N LEU A 282 -20.33 4.55 1.95
CA LEU A 282 -19.24 4.33 2.91
C LEU A 282 -19.75 4.20 4.35
N ALA A 283 -20.63 5.10 4.77
CA ALA A 283 -21.21 5.06 6.12
C ALA A 283 -22.01 3.76 6.37
N SER A 284 -22.73 3.27 5.37
CA SER A 284 -23.49 2.00 5.45
C SER A 284 -22.56 0.80 5.61
N ILE A 285 -21.49 0.70 4.84
CA ILE A 285 -20.50 -0.39 4.92
C ILE A 285 -19.81 -0.40 6.29
N ILE A 286 -19.35 0.75 6.78
CA ILE A 286 -18.69 0.84 8.09
C ILE A 286 -19.65 0.44 9.21
N SER A 287 -20.89 0.91 9.16
CA SER A 287 -21.91 0.55 10.16
C SER A 287 -22.21 -0.96 10.18
N ALA A 288 -22.31 -1.57 8.99
CA ALA A 288 -22.53 -3.01 8.87
C ALA A 288 -21.32 -3.83 9.38
N THR A 289 -20.08 -3.36 9.12
CA THR A 289 -18.87 -3.99 9.62
C THR A 289 -18.83 -3.97 11.16
N ALA A 290 -19.15 -2.83 11.78
CA ALA A 290 -19.16 -2.70 13.23
C ALA A 290 -20.24 -3.59 13.91
N GLN A 291 -21.38 -3.80 13.26
CA GLN A 291 -22.43 -4.70 13.75
C GLN A 291 -22.02 -6.18 13.65
N HIS A 292 -21.31 -6.56 12.60
CA HIS A 292 -20.82 -7.92 12.41
C HIS A 292 -19.78 -8.30 13.46
N ALA A 293 -18.84 -7.39 13.74
CA ALA A 293 -17.82 -7.58 14.78
C ALA A 293 -18.40 -7.77 16.18
N ARG A 294 -19.52 -7.10 16.52
CA ARG A 294 -20.19 -7.28 17.81
C ARG A 294 -20.88 -8.65 17.94
N LYS A 295 -21.49 -9.15 16.86
CA LYS A 295 -22.18 -10.46 16.87
C LYS A 295 -21.23 -11.65 16.93
N SER A 296 -19.96 -11.49 16.58
CA SER A 296 -18.94 -12.56 16.67
C SER A 296 -18.29 -12.66 18.06
N ILE A 297 -18.60 -11.75 18.98
CA ILE A 297 -18.07 -11.71 20.36
C ILE A 297 -19.12 -12.26 21.37
N ASP A 298 -20.40 -12.24 21.01
CA ASP A 298 -21.52 -12.83 21.78
C ASP A 298 -21.73 -14.30 21.37
#